data_b04dc7edae77572b2b496cbdf4a0b798
#
_entry.id   b04dc7edae77572b2b496cbdf4a0b798
#
_cell.length_a   1.000
_cell.length_b   1.000
_cell.length_c   1.000
_cell.angle_alpha   90.00
_cell.angle_beta   90.00
_cell.angle_gamma   90.00
#
_symmetry.space_group_name_H-M   'P 1'
#
loop_
_entity.id
_entity.type
_entity.pdbx_description
1 polymer ?
#
loop_
_entity_poly.entity_id
_entity_poly.type
_entity_poly.pdbx_seq_one_letter_code
_entity_poly.pdbx_strand_id
1 'polypeptide(L)'
;AGGPAGPVSIAASLTIATYWLPRRLAAFQTANPRVRLHVVIRNTHDVETAVVEGEANVGLVEGPTQHPALTRQQIDHDRMVLVVASDQPPLPVDASGQLNLRAITWVIREAGSGTRRALEDLASREGLSLDDLKIALVLPSNEAVREAIEAGAGATIVSRHVVASAMANGTLKAIPVDLPLREFALVRHRDRHETLAQQALVAHLTAAIDAASLKRG
;
A
#
# COMPACT_ATOMS: atom_id res chain seq x y z
N ALA A 1 9.59 -19.53 32.43
CA ALA A 1 9.15 -18.25 31.86
C ALA A 1 8.43 -18.53 30.55
N GLY A 2 7.13 -18.21 30.49
CA GLY A 2 6.35 -18.45 29.27
C GLY A 2 6.68 -17.40 28.23
N GLY A 3 6.96 -17.82 26.97
CA GLY A 3 7.13 -16.91 25.83
C GLY A 3 5.88 -16.09 25.50
N PRO A 4 5.91 -15.27 24.41
CA PRO A 4 4.80 -14.41 24.02
C PRO A 4 3.47 -15.17 23.92
N ALA A 5 2.39 -14.60 24.43
CA ALA A 5 1.06 -15.18 24.40
C ALA A 5 -0.02 -14.08 24.46
N GLY A 6 -1.22 -14.40 24.00
CA GLY A 6 -2.37 -13.52 24.05
C GLY A 6 -2.77 -12.93 22.70
N PRO A 7 -3.80 -12.07 22.64
CA PRO A 7 -4.29 -11.49 21.41
C PRO A 7 -3.44 -10.31 20.94
N VAL A 8 -3.29 -10.17 19.62
CA VAL A 8 -2.74 -8.97 18.97
C VAL A 8 -3.64 -8.63 17.80
N SER A 9 -4.19 -7.42 17.81
CA SER A 9 -4.98 -6.85 16.72
C SER A 9 -4.10 -6.03 15.78
N ILE A 10 -4.22 -6.29 14.51
CA ILE A 10 -3.45 -5.64 13.43
C ILE A 10 -4.44 -5.00 12.46
N ALA A 11 -4.30 -3.72 12.20
CA ALA A 11 -4.94 -3.07 11.07
C ALA A 11 -3.91 -2.88 9.95
N ALA A 12 -4.24 -3.26 8.73
CA ALA A 12 -3.31 -3.16 7.62
C ALA A 12 -3.98 -2.61 6.36
N SER A 13 -3.23 -1.78 5.62
CA SER A 13 -3.67 -1.32 4.31
C SER A 13 -3.74 -2.48 3.32
N LEU A 14 -4.56 -2.35 2.28
CA LEU A 14 -4.94 -3.46 1.42
C LEU A 14 -3.73 -4.13 0.73
N THR A 15 -2.80 -3.35 0.17
CA THR A 15 -1.61 -3.91 -0.50
C THR A 15 -0.74 -4.70 0.48
N ILE A 16 -0.49 -4.14 1.68
CA ILE A 16 0.31 -4.79 2.72
C ILE A 16 -0.39 -6.06 3.20
N ALA A 17 -1.68 -5.99 3.51
CA ALA A 17 -2.45 -7.11 4.02
C ALA A 17 -2.53 -8.28 3.03
N THR A 18 -2.59 -7.99 1.73
CA THR A 18 -2.75 -9.00 0.68
C THR A 18 -1.42 -9.59 0.23
N TYR A 19 -0.39 -8.77 0.02
CA TYR A 19 0.81 -9.20 -0.69
C TYR A 19 2.08 -9.28 0.18
N TRP A 20 2.15 -8.53 1.28
CA TRP A 20 3.36 -8.46 2.10
C TRP A 20 3.23 -9.22 3.43
N LEU A 21 2.12 -9.05 4.12
CA LEU A 21 1.91 -9.49 5.49
C LEU A 21 1.70 -11.01 5.66
N PRO A 22 0.95 -11.72 4.80
CA PRO A 22 0.54 -13.11 5.07
C PRO A 22 1.69 -14.07 5.33
N ARG A 23 2.75 -14.04 4.51
CA ARG A 23 3.92 -14.91 4.68
C ARG A 23 4.65 -14.66 5.99
N ARG A 24 4.72 -13.40 6.42
CA ARG A 24 5.37 -12.98 7.66
C ARG A 24 4.57 -13.42 8.88
N LEU A 25 3.24 -13.30 8.82
CA LEU A 25 2.38 -13.79 9.89
C LEU A 25 2.40 -15.32 10.01
N ALA A 26 2.45 -16.05 8.90
CA ALA A 26 2.59 -17.50 8.92
C ALA A 26 3.89 -17.93 9.63
N ALA A 27 5.02 -17.30 9.30
CA ALA A 27 6.30 -17.56 9.97
C ALA A 27 6.26 -17.16 11.45
N PHE A 28 5.68 -16.00 11.78
CA PHE A 28 5.52 -15.57 13.16
C PHE A 28 4.65 -16.53 13.97
N GLN A 29 3.53 -16.96 13.42
CA GLN A 29 2.59 -17.87 14.09
C GLN A 29 3.23 -19.24 14.38
N THR A 30 4.05 -19.75 13.46
CA THR A 30 4.81 -20.99 13.69
C THR A 30 5.77 -20.86 14.87
N ALA A 31 6.46 -19.71 15.00
CA ALA A 31 7.39 -19.45 16.09
C ALA A 31 6.70 -19.09 17.41
N ASN A 32 5.47 -18.57 17.36
CA ASN A 32 4.73 -18.06 18.52
C ASN A 32 3.29 -18.60 18.56
N PRO A 33 3.07 -19.92 18.71
CA PRO A 33 1.75 -20.55 18.56
C PRO A 33 0.72 -20.14 19.62
N ARG A 34 1.14 -19.51 20.71
CA ARG A 34 0.25 -19.00 21.79
C ARG A 34 -0.24 -17.58 21.55
N VAL A 35 0.27 -16.89 20.54
CA VAL A 35 -0.21 -15.56 20.13
C VAL A 35 -1.38 -15.74 19.17
N ARG A 36 -2.49 -15.06 19.45
CA ARG A 36 -3.66 -15.05 18.57
C ARG A 36 -3.66 -13.74 17.76
N LEU A 37 -3.49 -13.86 16.47
CA LEU A 37 -3.47 -12.71 15.55
C LEU A 37 -4.88 -12.46 15.00
N HIS A 38 -5.31 -11.21 15.05
CA HIS A 38 -6.52 -10.73 14.40
C HIS A 38 -6.14 -9.61 13.44
N VAL A 39 -6.45 -9.78 12.15
CA VAL A 39 -6.11 -8.82 11.10
C VAL A 39 -7.38 -8.24 10.50
N VAL A 40 -7.46 -6.92 10.45
CA VAL A 40 -8.48 -6.18 9.71
C VAL A 40 -7.84 -5.39 8.59
N ILE A 41 -8.49 -5.38 7.42
CA ILE A 41 -8.03 -4.62 6.26
C ILE A 41 -8.80 -3.31 6.22
N ARG A 42 -8.07 -2.20 6.06
CA ARG A 42 -8.61 -0.84 5.92
C ARG A 42 -7.75 -0.06 4.93
N ASN A 43 -8.15 1.16 4.57
CA ASN A 43 -7.22 2.07 3.88
C ASN A 43 -6.23 2.68 4.88
N THR A 44 -5.19 3.36 4.39
CA THR A 44 -4.13 3.93 5.23
C THR A 44 -4.67 4.87 6.30
N HIS A 45 -5.62 5.76 5.96
CA HIS A 45 -6.21 6.70 6.91
C HIS A 45 -6.95 5.97 8.04
N ASP A 46 -7.78 4.99 7.70
CA ASP A 46 -8.57 4.23 8.68
C ASP A 46 -7.70 3.30 9.55
N VAL A 47 -6.55 2.83 9.01
CA VAL A 47 -5.55 2.11 9.82
C VAL A 47 -4.97 3.02 10.90
N GLU A 48 -4.59 4.24 10.56
CA GLU A 48 -4.08 5.21 11.53
C GLU A 48 -5.12 5.50 12.62
N THR A 49 -6.36 5.77 12.22
CA THR A 49 -7.48 5.98 13.14
C THR A 49 -7.67 4.80 14.08
N ALA A 50 -7.68 3.56 13.56
CA ALA A 50 -7.84 2.35 14.37
C ALA A 50 -6.74 2.19 15.44
N VAL A 51 -5.51 2.58 15.12
CA VAL A 51 -4.41 2.56 16.10
C VAL A 51 -4.57 3.68 17.12
N VAL A 52 -4.93 4.88 16.69
CA VAL A 52 -5.15 6.03 17.59
C VAL A 52 -6.29 5.76 18.57
N GLU A 53 -7.38 5.16 18.11
CA GLU A 53 -8.56 4.84 18.95
C GLU A 53 -8.38 3.55 19.79
N GLY A 54 -7.36 2.74 19.47
CA GLY A 54 -7.05 1.50 20.20
C GLY A 54 -7.83 0.27 19.75
N GLU A 55 -8.47 0.34 18.61
CA GLU A 55 -9.08 -0.81 17.95
C GLU A 55 -8.01 -1.78 17.43
N ALA A 56 -6.85 -1.24 17.03
CA ALA A 56 -5.69 -2.04 16.65
C ALA A 56 -4.47 -1.72 17.53
N ASN A 57 -3.69 -2.76 17.85
CA ASN A 57 -2.43 -2.63 18.58
C ASN A 57 -1.30 -2.15 17.67
N VAL A 58 -1.31 -2.61 16.43
CA VAL A 58 -0.30 -2.34 15.40
C VAL A 58 -1.01 -1.98 14.10
N GLY A 59 -0.54 -0.93 13.45
CA GLY A 59 -0.98 -0.53 12.12
C GLY A 59 0.11 -0.74 11.09
N LEU A 60 -0.27 -1.12 9.87
CA LEU A 60 0.63 -1.23 8.73
C LEU A 60 0.08 -0.36 7.59
N VAL A 61 0.84 0.67 7.21
CA VAL A 61 0.40 1.75 6.33
C VAL A 61 1.31 1.91 5.12
N GLU A 62 0.78 2.50 4.08
CA GLU A 62 1.45 2.79 2.82
C GLU A 62 1.66 4.30 2.68
N GLY A 63 2.93 4.69 2.47
CA GLY A 63 3.31 6.09 2.32
C GLY A 63 3.47 6.83 3.66
N PRO A 64 3.54 8.16 3.62
CA PRO A 64 3.78 8.97 4.80
C PRO A 64 2.58 8.97 5.75
N THR A 65 2.88 8.98 7.04
CA THR A 65 1.91 9.24 8.11
C THR A 65 2.46 10.37 8.99
N GLN A 66 1.60 11.23 9.48
CA GLN A 66 1.98 12.41 10.28
C GLN A 66 1.16 12.56 11.56
N HIS A 67 0.38 11.53 11.94
CA HIS A 67 -0.44 11.63 13.12
C HIS A 67 0.44 11.72 14.40
N PRO A 68 0.31 12.79 15.21
CA PRO A 68 1.25 13.07 16.32
C PRO A 68 1.22 12.02 17.43
N ALA A 69 0.12 11.27 17.59
CA ALA A 69 0.00 10.20 18.57
C ALA A 69 0.67 8.89 18.13
N LEU A 70 1.14 8.81 16.88
CA LEU A 70 1.75 7.59 16.34
C LEU A 70 3.27 7.69 16.29
N THR A 71 3.93 6.59 16.58
CA THR A 71 5.31 6.32 16.16
C THR A 71 5.28 5.60 14.83
N ARG A 72 6.25 5.86 13.97
CA ARG A 72 6.37 5.27 12.65
C ARG A 72 7.74 4.61 12.49
N GLN A 73 7.73 3.40 11.98
CA GLN A 73 8.95 2.67 11.62
C GLN A 73 8.79 2.09 10.22
N GLN A 74 9.70 2.43 9.31
CA GLN A 74 9.73 1.84 7.99
C GLN A 74 10.00 0.34 8.08
N ILE A 75 9.30 -0.46 7.28
CA ILE A 75 9.43 -1.93 7.27
C ILE A 75 9.77 -2.51 5.89
N ASP A 76 9.46 -1.81 4.80
CA ASP A 76 9.80 -2.19 3.43
C ASP A 76 9.50 -1.03 2.46
N HIS A 77 9.66 -1.30 1.17
CA HIS A 77 9.28 -0.40 0.07
C HIS A 77 8.40 -1.13 -0.94
N ASP A 78 7.55 -0.35 -1.59
CA ASP A 78 6.72 -0.79 -2.69
C ASP A 78 7.03 0.02 -3.95
N ARG A 79 6.94 -0.62 -5.09
CA ARG A 79 7.08 0.05 -6.40
C ARG A 79 5.70 0.28 -7.00
N MET A 80 5.36 1.55 -7.19
CA MET A 80 4.18 1.96 -7.93
C MET A 80 4.44 1.91 -9.43
N VAL A 81 3.43 1.59 -10.22
CA VAL A 81 3.47 1.56 -11.69
C VAL A 81 2.20 2.17 -12.26
N LEU A 82 2.36 2.93 -13.35
CA LEU A 82 1.25 3.37 -14.19
C LEU A 82 0.93 2.24 -15.16
N VAL A 83 -0.30 1.78 -15.20
CA VAL A 83 -0.74 0.68 -16.07
C VAL A 83 -2.01 1.01 -16.84
N VAL A 84 -2.11 0.39 -18.00
CA VAL A 84 -3.29 0.40 -18.90
C VAL A 84 -3.52 -1.01 -19.45
N ALA A 85 -4.69 -1.26 -20.04
CA ALA A 85 -4.91 -2.49 -20.81
C ALA A 85 -3.88 -2.61 -21.95
N SER A 86 -3.46 -3.82 -22.28
CA SER A 86 -2.40 -4.05 -23.26
C SER A 86 -2.77 -3.57 -24.67
N ASP A 87 -4.05 -3.62 -25.03
CA ASP A 87 -4.62 -3.15 -26.30
C ASP A 87 -4.97 -1.64 -26.30
N GLN A 88 -4.81 -0.97 -25.16
CA GLN A 88 -5.06 0.47 -25.03
C GLN A 88 -4.15 1.24 -26.00
N PRO A 89 -4.68 2.20 -26.77
CA PRO A 89 -3.88 3.13 -27.55
C PRO A 89 -2.86 3.89 -26.67
N PRO A 90 -1.80 4.46 -27.26
CA PRO A 90 -0.86 5.29 -26.51
C PRO A 90 -1.57 6.38 -25.71
N LEU A 91 -1.11 6.58 -24.48
CA LEU A 91 -1.65 7.65 -23.65
C LEU A 91 -1.35 9.03 -24.26
N PRO A 92 -2.24 10.01 -24.07
CA PRO A 92 -2.03 11.35 -24.58
C PRO A 92 -0.78 12.00 -23.97
N VAL A 93 0.01 12.66 -24.80
CA VAL A 93 1.17 13.46 -24.42
C VAL A 93 0.94 14.93 -24.77
N ASP A 94 1.62 15.82 -24.08
CA ASP A 94 1.65 17.24 -24.40
C ASP A 94 2.66 17.58 -25.51
N ALA A 95 2.82 18.86 -25.81
CA ALA A 95 3.74 19.34 -26.85
C ALA A 95 5.23 19.06 -26.52
N SER A 96 5.58 18.78 -25.26
CA SER A 96 6.93 18.40 -24.83
C SER A 96 7.19 16.90 -24.89
N GLY A 97 6.15 16.09 -25.17
CA GLY A 97 6.20 14.63 -25.14
C GLY A 97 6.00 14.03 -23.75
N GLN A 98 5.61 14.84 -22.76
CA GLN A 98 5.26 14.35 -21.43
C GLN A 98 3.79 13.90 -21.37
N LEU A 99 3.45 13.00 -20.45
CA LEU A 99 2.08 12.53 -20.28
C LEU A 99 1.15 13.70 -19.93
N ASN A 100 0.08 13.87 -20.70
CA ASN A 100 -0.95 14.86 -20.40
C ASN A 100 -1.96 14.26 -19.40
N LEU A 101 -1.70 14.42 -18.11
CA LEU A 101 -2.52 13.83 -17.04
C LEU A 101 -3.99 14.25 -17.10
N ARG A 102 -4.30 15.48 -17.58
CA ARG A 102 -5.68 15.98 -17.73
C ARG A 102 -6.47 15.24 -18.83
N ALA A 103 -5.78 14.76 -19.85
CA ALA A 103 -6.42 14.07 -20.98
C ALA A 103 -6.58 12.57 -20.77
N ILE A 104 -5.88 12.01 -19.78
CA ILE A 104 -5.99 10.59 -19.40
C ILE A 104 -7.26 10.34 -18.60
N THR A 105 -7.96 9.27 -18.91
CA THR A 105 -9.09 8.78 -18.10
C THR A 105 -8.57 7.90 -16.99
N TRP A 106 -8.89 8.22 -15.74
CA TRP A 106 -8.34 7.57 -14.57
C TRP A 106 -9.37 6.70 -13.85
N VAL A 107 -8.93 5.54 -13.39
CA VAL A 107 -9.62 4.72 -12.38
C VAL A 107 -8.78 4.74 -11.11
N ILE A 108 -9.38 5.14 -10.00
CA ILE A 108 -8.64 5.36 -8.75
C ILE A 108 -9.30 4.66 -7.57
N ARG A 109 -8.55 4.57 -6.49
CA ARG A 109 -9.04 4.14 -5.19
C ARG A 109 -9.84 5.25 -4.48
N GLU A 110 -10.55 4.87 -3.46
CA GLU A 110 -11.27 5.78 -2.57
C GLU A 110 -10.34 6.75 -1.83
N ALA A 111 -10.92 7.83 -1.28
CA ALA A 111 -10.20 8.78 -0.43
C ALA A 111 -9.59 8.06 0.80
N GLY A 112 -8.40 8.48 1.23
CA GLY A 112 -7.67 7.86 2.33
C GLY A 112 -6.81 6.66 1.92
N SER A 113 -6.91 6.19 0.67
CA SER A 113 -6.05 5.12 0.15
C SER A 113 -4.63 5.61 -0.14
N GLY A 114 -3.61 4.91 0.38
CA GLY A 114 -2.22 5.15 0.03
C GLY A 114 -1.92 4.89 -1.46
N THR A 115 -2.71 4.06 -2.13
CA THR A 115 -2.60 3.83 -3.59
C THR A 115 -3.06 5.06 -4.38
N ARG A 116 -4.21 5.66 -4.01
CA ARG A 116 -4.70 6.91 -4.62
C ARG A 116 -3.71 8.06 -4.48
N ARG A 117 -3.05 8.16 -3.33
CA ARG A 117 -2.06 9.21 -3.06
C ARG A 117 -0.93 9.25 -4.10
N ALA A 118 -0.54 8.13 -4.67
CA ALA A 118 0.50 8.11 -5.71
C ALA A 118 0.12 8.92 -6.96
N LEU A 119 -1.17 8.91 -7.36
CA LEU A 119 -1.66 9.78 -8.45
C LEU A 119 -1.77 11.24 -7.97
N GLU A 120 -2.24 11.47 -6.75
CA GLU A 120 -2.32 12.82 -6.16
C GLU A 120 -0.93 13.48 -6.13
N ASP A 121 0.10 12.73 -5.71
CA ASP A 121 1.48 13.21 -5.66
C ASP A 121 2.06 13.45 -7.07
N LEU A 122 1.73 12.60 -8.05
CA LEU A 122 2.13 12.81 -9.44
C LEU A 122 1.47 14.07 -10.01
N ALA A 123 0.17 14.22 -9.84
CA ALA A 123 -0.58 15.40 -10.30
C ALA A 123 -0.05 16.68 -9.65
N SER A 124 0.20 16.65 -8.33
CA SER A 124 0.72 17.80 -7.59
C SER A 124 2.08 18.29 -8.08
N ARG A 125 2.97 17.38 -8.52
CA ARG A 125 4.27 17.75 -9.13
C ARG A 125 4.11 18.56 -10.42
N GLU A 126 2.97 18.40 -11.11
CA GLU A 126 2.62 19.15 -12.31
C GLU A 126 1.70 20.34 -12.03
N GLY A 127 1.50 20.70 -10.76
CA GLY A 127 0.61 21.78 -10.35
C GLY A 127 -0.87 21.49 -10.54
N LEU A 128 -1.25 20.20 -10.58
CA LEU A 128 -2.61 19.73 -10.73
C LEU A 128 -3.18 19.16 -9.43
N SER A 129 -4.50 19.21 -9.31
CA SER A 129 -5.29 18.49 -8.32
C SER A 129 -6.09 17.36 -8.96
N LEU A 130 -6.74 16.52 -8.17
CA LEU A 130 -7.63 15.49 -8.72
C LEU A 130 -8.83 16.07 -9.47
N ASP A 131 -9.30 17.28 -9.10
CA ASP A 131 -10.40 17.96 -9.77
C ASP A 131 -10.04 18.37 -11.20
N ASP A 132 -8.75 18.46 -11.50
CA ASP A 132 -8.23 18.73 -12.85
C ASP A 132 -8.19 17.49 -13.74
N LEU A 133 -8.38 16.29 -13.18
CA LEU A 133 -8.24 15.00 -13.86
C LEU A 133 -9.59 14.40 -14.23
N LYS A 134 -9.61 13.60 -15.30
CA LYS A 134 -10.77 12.84 -15.72
C LYS A 134 -10.90 11.55 -14.91
N ILE A 135 -11.60 11.57 -13.78
CA ILE A 135 -11.86 10.37 -12.98
C ILE A 135 -13.10 9.67 -13.49
N ALA A 136 -12.95 8.48 -14.07
CA ALA A 136 -14.06 7.66 -14.54
C ALA A 136 -14.69 6.82 -13.44
N LEU A 137 -13.85 6.22 -12.57
CA LEU A 137 -14.30 5.34 -11.50
C LEU A 137 -13.49 5.57 -10.23
N VAL A 138 -14.17 5.47 -9.09
CA VAL A 138 -13.55 5.38 -7.76
C VAL A 138 -13.96 4.05 -7.16
N LEU A 139 -13.01 3.17 -6.88
CA LEU A 139 -13.26 1.79 -6.45
C LEU A 139 -12.58 1.48 -5.12
N PRO A 140 -13.21 0.63 -4.27
CA PRO A 140 -12.75 0.43 -2.89
C PRO A 140 -11.67 -0.65 -2.73
N SER A 141 -11.19 -1.27 -3.82
CA SER A 141 -10.12 -2.27 -3.76
C SER A 141 -9.15 -2.19 -4.93
N ASN A 142 -7.91 -2.61 -4.70
CA ASN A 142 -6.88 -2.68 -5.75
C ASN A 142 -7.26 -3.67 -6.84
N GLU A 143 -7.89 -4.78 -6.48
CA GLU A 143 -8.34 -5.83 -7.39
C GLU A 143 -9.45 -5.31 -8.30
N ALA A 144 -10.43 -4.56 -7.74
CA ALA A 144 -11.49 -3.93 -8.54
C ALA A 144 -10.93 -2.88 -9.51
N VAL A 145 -9.94 -2.10 -9.08
CA VAL A 145 -9.24 -1.16 -9.96
C VAL A 145 -8.53 -1.92 -11.08
N ARG A 146 -7.77 -2.98 -10.77
CA ARG A 146 -7.08 -3.80 -11.77
C ARG A 146 -8.07 -4.37 -12.80
N GLU A 147 -9.15 -5.00 -12.36
CA GLU A 147 -10.18 -5.57 -13.24
C GLU A 147 -10.78 -4.50 -14.17
N ALA A 148 -11.06 -3.29 -13.65
CA ALA A 148 -11.56 -2.19 -14.46
C ALA A 148 -10.55 -1.76 -15.54
N ILE A 149 -9.25 -1.75 -15.21
CA ILE A 149 -8.21 -1.43 -16.20
C ILE A 149 -8.07 -2.54 -17.25
N GLU A 150 -8.11 -3.81 -16.84
CA GLU A 150 -8.10 -4.94 -17.78
C GLU A 150 -9.30 -4.90 -18.73
N ALA A 151 -10.44 -4.36 -18.28
CA ALA A 151 -11.63 -4.12 -19.09
C ALA A 151 -11.56 -2.83 -19.97
N GLY A 152 -10.44 -2.10 -19.95
CA GLY A 152 -10.24 -0.91 -20.79
C GLY A 152 -10.82 0.39 -20.24
N ALA A 153 -11.10 0.49 -18.93
CA ALA A 153 -11.71 1.69 -18.33
C ALA A 153 -10.77 2.92 -18.26
N GLY A 154 -9.50 2.77 -18.66
CA GLY A 154 -8.52 3.85 -18.67
C GLY A 154 -7.17 3.47 -18.08
N ALA A 155 -6.60 4.34 -17.25
CA ALA A 155 -5.29 4.17 -16.61
C ALA A 155 -5.39 4.23 -15.08
N THR A 156 -4.42 3.64 -14.41
CA THR A 156 -4.26 3.74 -12.96
C THR A 156 -2.81 3.71 -12.54
N ILE A 157 -2.51 4.28 -11.36
CA ILE A 157 -1.25 4.06 -10.66
C ILE A 157 -1.53 3.11 -9.49
N VAL A 158 -0.83 1.99 -9.45
CA VAL A 158 -1.08 0.93 -8.47
C VAL A 158 0.24 0.23 -8.11
N SER A 159 0.26 -0.50 -6.99
CA SER A 159 1.39 -1.34 -6.62
C SER A 159 1.70 -2.38 -7.72
N ARG A 160 2.99 -2.56 -8.02
CA ARG A 160 3.44 -3.63 -8.92
C ARG A 160 2.98 -5.02 -8.46
N HIS A 161 2.84 -5.24 -7.16
CA HIS A 161 2.33 -6.50 -6.61
C HIS A 161 0.93 -6.84 -7.12
N VAL A 162 0.05 -5.83 -7.22
CA VAL A 162 -1.34 -5.99 -7.66
C VAL A 162 -1.44 -6.46 -9.12
N VAL A 163 -0.56 -5.95 -9.97
CA VAL A 163 -0.62 -6.13 -11.43
C VAL A 163 0.43 -7.08 -11.99
N ALA A 164 1.28 -7.67 -11.13
CA ALA A 164 2.39 -8.52 -11.57
C ALA A 164 1.93 -9.71 -12.45
N SER A 165 0.85 -10.38 -12.06
CA SER A 165 0.30 -11.50 -12.82
C SER A 165 -0.32 -11.05 -14.14
N ALA A 166 -1.11 -9.96 -14.12
CA ALA A 166 -1.74 -9.40 -15.31
C ALA A 166 -0.72 -8.91 -16.35
N MET A 167 0.37 -8.30 -15.88
CA MET A 167 1.49 -7.91 -16.75
C MET A 167 2.22 -9.13 -17.33
N ALA A 168 2.45 -10.18 -16.53
CA ALA A 168 3.08 -11.41 -16.99
C ALA A 168 2.21 -12.15 -18.02
N ASN A 169 0.89 -12.10 -17.86
CA ASN A 169 -0.08 -12.70 -18.79
C ASN A 169 -0.36 -11.80 -20.02
N GLY A 170 0.17 -10.59 -20.06
CA GLY A 170 0.03 -9.68 -21.18
C GLY A 170 -1.34 -8.98 -21.26
N THR A 171 -2.18 -9.01 -20.21
CA THR A 171 -3.47 -8.28 -20.17
C THR A 171 -3.29 -6.81 -19.82
N LEU A 172 -2.24 -6.48 -19.06
CA LEU A 172 -1.84 -5.12 -18.74
C LEU A 172 -0.43 -4.82 -19.23
N LYS A 173 -0.19 -3.55 -19.56
CA LYS A 173 1.16 -3.01 -19.82
C LYS A 173 1.48 -1.83 -18.92
N ALA A 174 2.73 -1.75 -18.48
CA ALA A 174 3.22 -0.58 -17.75
C ALA A 174 3.63 0.52 -18.71
N ILE A 175 3.29 1.76 -18.34
CA ILE A 175 3.72 2.97 -19.02
C ILE A 175 4.90 3.56 -18.22
N PRO A 176 6.05 3.84 -18.84
CA PRO A 176 7.17 4.44 -18.15
C PRO A 176 6.81 5.82 -17.59
N VAL A 177 6.95 5.98 -16.29
CA VAL A 177 6.80 7.26 -15.59
C VAL A 177 7.67 7.20 -14.33
N ASP A 178 8.28 8.32 -13.97
CA ASP A 178 9.08 8.41 -12.77
C ASP A 178 8.17 8.52 -11.54
N LEU A 179 8.06 7.41 -10.82
CA LEU A 179 7.32 7.31 -9.57
C LEU A 179 8.28 6.94 -8.43
N PRO A 180 8.27 7.69 -7.32
CA PRO A 180 9.10 7.35 -6.18
C PRO A 180 8.71 6.01 -5.58
N LEU A 181 9.65 5.35 -4.91
CA LEU A 181 9.35 4.20 -4.09
C LEU A 181 8.41 4.62 -2.96
N ARG A 182 7.37 3.83 -2.74
CA ARG A 182 6.43 4.03 -1.64
C ARG A 182 6.86 3.21 -0.43
N GLU A 183 7.00 3.86 0.69
CA GLU A 183 7.37 3.16 1.92
C GLU A 183 6.19 2.37 2.49
N PHE A 184 6.46 1.15 2.99
CA PHE A 184 5.62 0.46 3.94
C PHE A 184 6.11 0.75 5.34
N ALA A 185 5.21 1.12 6.23
CA ALA A 185 5.54 1.48 7.59
C ALA A 185 4.64 0.78 8.61
N LEU A 186 5.24 0.45 9.74
CA LEU A 186 4.57 0.01 10.94
C LEU A 186 4.33 1.23 11.82
N VAL A 187 3.08 1.38 12.29
CA VAL A 187 2.68 2.46 13.19
C VAL A 187 2.12 1.88 14.49
N ARG A 188 2.41 2.58 15.60
CA ARG A 188 1.95 2.23 16.94
C ARG A 188 1.58 3.50 17.69
N HIS A 189 0.69 3.40 18.65
CA HIS A 189 0.40 4.53 19.53
C HIS A 189 1.62 4.81 20.42
N ARG A 190 2.04 6.07 20.50
CA ARG A 190 3.26 6.49 21.18
C ARG A 190 3.26 6.17 22.68
N ASP A 191 2.13 6.37 23.33
CA ASP A 191 2.01 6.33 24.79
C ASP A 191 1.34 5.06 25.33
N ARG A 192 0.97 4.11 24.45
CA ARG A 192 0.36 2.85 24.89
C ARG A 192 1.42 1.81 25.22
N HIS A 193 1.19 1.14 26.35
CA HIS A 193 2.03 0.02 26.76
C HIS A 193 1.83 -1.18 25.83
N GLU A 194 2.92 -1.80 25.42
CA GLU A 194 2.94 -2.98 24.56
C GLU A 194 3.08 -4.26 25.38
N THR A 195 2.25 -5.25 25.09
CA THR A 195 2.41 -6.60 25.64
C THR A 195 3.62 -7.30 25.02
N LEU A 196 4.12 -8.36 25.66
CA LEU A 196 5.19 -9.20 25.12
C LEU A 196 4.84 -9.77 23.72
N ALA A 197 3.57 -10.09 23.49
CA ALA A 197 3.10 -10.58 22.18
C ALA A 197 3.19 -9.50 21.10
N GLN A 198 2.83 -8.25 21.43
CA GLN A 198 2.96 -7.11 20.53
C GLN A 198 4.43 -6.81 20.21
N GLN A 199 5.29 -6.75 21.23
CA GLN A 199 6.73 -6.53 21.06
C GLN A 199 7.37 -7.60 20.19
N ALA A 200 7.03 -8.87 20.39
CA ALA A 200 7.52 -9.98 19.58
C ALA A 200 7.07 -9.87 18.11
N LEU A 201 5.80 -9.49 17.86
CA LEU A 201 5.31 -9.27 16.50
C LEU A 201 6.04 -8.10 15.82
N VAL A 202 6.18 -6.98 16.51
CA VAL A 202 6.89 -5.79 16.00
C VAL A 202 8.33 -6.16 15.65
N ALA A 203 9.06 -6.81 16.54
CA ALA A 203 10.42 -7.26 16.29
C ALA A 203 10.52 -8.18 15.07
N HIS A 204 9.57 -9.12 14.92
CA HIS A 204 9.53 -10.03 13.76
C HIS A 204 9.28 -9.28 12.44
N LEU A 205 8.34 -8.34 12.42
CA LEU A 205 8.01 -7.59 11.19
C LEU A 205 9.12 -6.60 10.80
N THR A 206 9.88 -6.07 11.76
CA THR A 206 10.97 -5.11 11.50
C THR A 206 12.30 -5.78 11.15
N ALA A 207 12.58 -6.98 11.65
CA ALA A 207 13.79 -7.74 11.31
C ALA A 207 13.89 -8.10 9.82
N ALA A 208 12.79 -8.07 9.08
CA ALA A 208 12.76 -8.35 7.65
C ALA A 208 13.50 -7.30 6.79
N ILE A 209 13.70 -6.08 7.30
CA ILE A 209 14.44 -5.01 6.61
C ILE A 209 15.92 -5.37 6.50
N ASP A 210 16.52 -5.84 7.58
CA ASP A 210 17.96 -6.12 7.65
C ASP A 210 18.35 -7.24 6.67
N ALA A 211 17.50 -8.26 6.53
CA ALA A 211 17.72 -9.37 5.61
C ALA A 211 17.54 -9.01 4.12
N ALA A 212 16.68 -8.03 3.80
CA ALA A 212 16.44 -7.58 2.43
C ALA A 212 17.46 -6.55 1.95
N SER A 213 18.00 -5.75 2.86
CA SER A 213 19.08 -4.79 2.58
C SER A 213 20.41 -5.50 2.28
N LEU A 214 20.70 -6.61 2.96
CA LEU A 214 21.89 -7.43 2.75
C LEU A 214 21.91 -8.21 1.43
N LYS A 215 20.76 -8.39 0.77
CA LYS A 215 20.68 -9.10 -0.54
C LYS A 215 20.69 -8.18 -1.76
N ARG A 216 20.78 -6.85 -1.57
CA ARG A 216 20.81 -5.84 -2.63
C ARG A 216 22.11 -5.02 -2.68
N GLY A 217 23.14 -5.46 -1.93
CA GLY A 217 24.51 -4.94 -2.01
C GLY A 217 25.38 -5.75 -2.97
#